data_ee37b9cd4a17d7bbb45c68be1fd677f8
#
_entry.id   ee37b9cd4a17d7bbb45c68be1fd677f8
#
_cell.length_a   1.000
_cell.length_b   1.000
_cell.length_c   1.000
_cell.angle_alpha   90.00
_cell.angle_beta   90.00
_cell.angle_gamma   90.00
#
_symmetry.space_group_name_H-M   'P 1'
#
loop_
_entity.id
_entity.type
_entity.pdbx_description
1 polymer ?
#
loop_
_entity_poly.entity_id
_entity_poly.type
_entity_poly.pdbx_seq_one_letter_code
_entity_poly.pdbx_strand_id
1 'polypeptide(L)'
;MAPNKFIIERQVAEFRADNGLSASEAINLKSLLLKLNVLTIFRPLSDNFSGMCLKDGSGHRFMLVNSSHSRGRQHFTIAHELYHLYIESKPTPHKCNPCSGSKDPVEQSADMFASSLLMPETGLCQLIPENELKTKKISLATVLKLEHYFSVSRSALLYRLLNVGLLTNAARLALADEPVKH
;
A
#
# COMPACT_ATOMS: atom_id res chain seq x y z
N MET A 1 -14.21 -9.20 12.90
CA MET A 1 -13.82 -8.06 13.78
C MET A 1 -13.12 -7.05 12.90
N ALA A 2 -13.43 -5.75 13.00
CA ALA A 2 -12.73 -4.74 12.18
C ALA A 2 -11.22 -4.76 12.47
N PRO A 3 -10.36 -4.47 11.46
CA PRO A 3 -8.91 -4.46 11.65
C PRO A 3 -8.50 -3.41 12.70
N ASN A 4 -7.57 -3.81 13.57
CA ASN A 4 -7.04 -2.90 14.59
C ASN A 4 -5.83 -2.15 14.02
N LYS A 5 -6.00 -0.82 13.81
CA LYS A 5 -4.95 0.05 13.25
C LYS A 5 -3.62 -0.08 14.00
N PHE A 6 -3.62 -0.10 15.33
CA PHE A 6 -2.37 -0.17 16.11
C PHE A 6 -1.62 -1.48 15.93
N ILE A 7 -2.37 -2.60 15.78
CA ILE A 7 -1.76 -3.91 15.51
C ILE A 7 -1.11 -3.89 14.13
N ILE A 8 -1.81 -3.40 13.11
CA ILE A 8 -1.28 -3.33 11.74
C ILE A 8 -0.05 -2.41 11.66
N GLU A 9 -0.10 -1.22 12.26
CA GLU A 9 1.06 -0.30 12.27
C GLU A 9 2.29 -0.93 12.96
N ARG A 10 2.09 -1.67 14.06
CA ARG A 10 3.17 -2.43 14.71
C ARG A 10 3.73 -3.51 13.80
N GLN A 11 2.86 -4.32 13.15
CA GLN A 11 3.28 -5.35 12.20
C GLN A 11 4.07 -4.77 11.03
N VAL A 12 3.67 -3.60 10.53
CA VAL A 12 4.41 -2.87 9.48
C VAL A 12 5.78 -2.44 9.98
N ALA A 13 5.86 -1.87 11.19
CA ALA A 13 7.14 -1.44 11.76
C ALA A 13 8.09 -2.62 11.97
N GLU A 14 7.61 -3.73 12.51
CA GLU A 14 8.36 -4.98 12.66
C GLU A 14 8.81 -5.52 11.29
N PHE A 15 7.90 -5.63 10.31
CA PHE A 15 8.24 -6.09 8.97
C PHE A 15 9.30 -5.20 8.29
N ARG A 16 9.21 -3.88 8.43
CA ARG A 16 10.24 -2.96 7.90
C ARG A 16 11.59 -3.18 8.58
N ALA A 17 11.62 -3.26 9.90
CA ALA A 17 12.84 -3.46 10.68
C ALA A 17 13.51 -4.79 10.34
N ASP A 18 12.78 -5.90 10.32
CA ASP A 18 13.27 -7.25 10.01
C ASP A 18 13.86 -7.34 8.59
N ASN A 19 13.36 -6.51 7.69
CA ASN A 19 13.83 -6.45 6.31
C ASN A 19 14.83 -5.33 6.03
N GLY A 20 15.32 -4.62 7.07
CA GLY A 20 16.29 -3.54 6.92
C GLY A 20 15.79 -2.38 6.08
N LEU A 21 14.48 -2.12 6.10
CA LEU A 21 13.86 -1.00 5.43
C LEU A 21 13.83 0.22 6.36
N SER A 22 14.02 1.41 5.78
CA SER A 22 13.85 2.66 6.52
C SER A 22 12.44 2.79 7.10
N ALA A 23 12.32 3.37 8.28
CA ALA A 23 11.02 3.61 8.93
C ALA A 23 10.16 4.67 8.20
N SER A 24 10.76 5.49 7.31
CA SER A 24 10.08 6.64 6.67
C SER A 24 10.20 6.69 5.15
N GLU A 25 11.15 5.99 4.55
CA GLU A 25 11.43 6.11 3.12
C GLU A 25 10.56 5.19 2.25
N ALA A 26 10.45 5.55 0.97
CA ALA A 26 9.82 4.71 -0.04
C ALA A 26 10.57 3.38 -0.22
N ILE A 27 9.85 2.32 -0.54
CA ILE A 27 10.39 0.97 -0.68
C ILE A 27 10.69 0.66 -2.14
N ASN A 28 11.89 0.12 -2.43
CA ASN A 28 12.14 -0.55 -3.68
C ASN A 28 11.56 -1.99 -3.60
N LEU A 29 10.32 -2.16 -4.08
CA LEU A 29 9.61 -3.44 -3.99
C LEU A 29 10.31 -4.56 -4.75
N LYS A 30 10.98 -4.28 -5.88
CA LYS A 30 11.72 -5.32 -6.63
C LYS A 30 12.87 -5.88 -5.80
N SER A 31 13.65 -5.00 -5.19
CA SER A 31 14.74 -5.40 -4.30
C SER A 31 14.22 -6.15 -3.06
N LEU A 32 13.10 -5.72 -2.51
CA LEU A 32 12.47 -6.39 -1.38
C LEU A 32 12.00 -7.80 -1.75
N LEU A 33 11.31 -7.98 -2.89
CA LEU A 33 10.84 -9.29 -3.35
C LEU A 33 12.00 -10.28 -3.58
N LEU A 34 13.11 -9.80 -4.15
CA LEU A 34 14.33 -10.60 -4.32
C LEU A 34 14.92 -11.01 -2.96
N LYS A 35 15.04 -10.08 -2.02
CA LYS A 35 15.52 -10.35 -0.66
C LYS A 35 14.66 -11.38 0.06
N LEU A 36 13.34 -11.28 -0.09
CA LEU A 36 12.36 -12.17 0.50
C LEU A 36 12.26 -13.53 -0.21
N ASN A 37 12.99 -13.71 -1.31
CA ASN A 37 12.92 -14.90 -2.17
C ASN A 37 11.48 -15.24 -2.61
N VAL A 38 10.74 -14.22 -3.04
CA VAL A 38 9.40 -14.38 -3.59
C VAL A 38 9.50 -14.44 -5.11
N LEU A 39 9.18 -15.60 -5.71
CA LEU A 39 9.07 -15.74 -7.16
C LEU A 39 7.89 -14.90 -7.65
N THR A 40 8.18 -13.79 -8.30
CA THR A 40 7.15 -12.84 -8.75
C THR A 40 7.05 -12.80 -10.26
N ILE A 41 5.85 -13.03 -10.80
CA ILE A 41 5.56 -12.99 -12.22
C ILE A 41 4.60 -11.84 -12.52
N PHE A 42 4.93 -11.04 -13.52
CA PHE A 42 4.09 -9.97 -14.05
C PHE A 42 3.49 -10.42 -15.38
N ARG A 43 2.15 -10.42 -15.48
CA ARG A 43 1.41 -10.81 -16.68
C ARG A 43 0.25 -9.87 -16.93
N PRO A 44 -0.09 -9.55 -18.18
CA PRO A 44 -1.33 -8.87 -18.50
C PRO A 44 -2.50 -9.80 -18.21
N LEU A 45 -3.42 -9.36 -17.37
CA LEU A 45 -4.60 -10.09 -16.93
C LEU A 45 -5.84 -9.20 -17.06
N SER A 46 -7.03 -9.75 -16.78
CA SER A 46 -8.26 -8.97 -16.81
C SER A 46 -8.27 -7.87 -15.75
N ASP A 47 -9.00 -6.76 -16.01
CA ASP A 47 -9.05 -5.60 -15.13
C ASP A 47 -9.58 -5.90 -13.72
N ASN A 48 -10.42 -6.96 -13.59
CA ASN A 48 -10.98 -7.39 -12.31
C ASN A 48 -10.05 -8.31 -11.50
N PHE A 49 -8.84 -8.55 -11.98
CA PHE A 49 -7.85 -9.36 -11.27
C PHE A 49 -6.58 -8.54 -11.07
N SER A 50 -6.22 -8.25 -9.84
CA SER A 50 -5.02 -7.46 -9.52
C SER A 50 -3.80 -8.32 -9.26
N GLY A 51 -3.95 -9.41 -8.51
CA GLY A 51 -2.87 -10.32 -8.21
C GLY A 51 -3.33 -11.51 -7.38
N MET A 52 -2.37 -12.36 -7.05
CA MET A 52 -2.54 -13.46 -6.11
C MET A 52 -1.18 -13.87 -5.56
N CYS A 53 -1.18 -14.47 -4.41
CA CYS A 53 0.01 -15.12 -3.88
C CYS A 53 -0.27 -16.57 -3.45
N LEU A 54 0.79 -17.36 -3.40
CA LEU A 54 0.78 -18.74 -2.94
C LEU A 54 2.00 -19.00 -2.07
N LYS A 55 1.80 -19.79 -1.02
CA LYS A 55 2.85 -20.32 -0.17
C LYS A 55 2.68 -21.82 -0.07
N ASP A 56 3.73 -22.58 -0.40
CA ASP A 56 3.70 -24.03 -0.26
C ASP A 56 4.14 -24.50 1.14
N GLY A 57 3.97 -25.80 1.40
CA GLY A 57 4.36 -26.40 2.68
C GLY A 57 5.89 -26.42 2.92
N SER A 58 6.69 -26.21 1.86
CA SER A 58 8.16 -26.12 1.91
C SER A 58 8.67 -24.70 2.13
N GLY A 59 7.77 -23.72 2.18
CA GLY A 59 8.09 -22.31 2.41
C GLY A 59 8.41 -21.51 1.16
N HIS A 60 8.30 -22.09 -0.05
CA HIS A 60 8.39 -21.32 -1.29
C HIS A 60 7.22 -20.37 -1.40
N ARG A 61 7.48 -19.18 -1.92
CA ARG A 61 6.50 -18.10 -2.09
C ARG A 61 6.44 -17.68 -3.54
N PHE A 62 5.23 -17.60 -4.05
CA PHE A 62 4.93 -17.17 -5.40
C PHE A 62 3.96 -16.00 -5.37
N MET A 63 4.14 -15.06 -6.28
CA MET A 63 3.25 -13.93 -6.48
C MET A 63 3.02 -13.69 -7.96
N LEU A 64 1.75 -13.53 -8.36
CA LEU A 64 1.32 -13.12 -9.69
C LEU A 64 0.74 -11.71 -9.61
N VAL A 65 1.21 -10.80 -10.46
CA VAL A 65 0.78 -9.40 -10.48
C VAL A 65 0.30 -9.03 -11.88
N ASN A 66 -0.86 -8.38 -11.97
CA ASN A 66 -1.40 -7.90 -13.23
C ASN A 66 -0.59 -6.70 -13.76
N SER A 67 0.16 -6.93 -14.84
CA SER A 67 0.98 -5.90 -15.47
C SER A 67 0.20 -4.88 -16.30
N SER A 68 -1.09 -5.12 -16.59
CA SER A 68 -1.97 -4.15 -17.27
C SER A 68 -2.38 -2.99 -16.37
N HIS A 69 -2.27 -3.15 -15.04
CA HIS A 69 -2.58 -2.10 -14.09
C HIS A 69 -1.49 -1.04 -14.01
N SER A 70 -1.85 0.18 -13.61
CA SER A 70 -0.89 1.26 -13.36
C SER A 70 0.17 0.82 -12.33
N ARG A 71 1.36 1.43 -12.40
CA ARG A 71 2.47 1.12 -11.48
C ARG A 71 2.07 1.24 -10.01
N GLY A 72 1.35 2.31 -9.65
CA GLY A 72 0.89 2.50 -8.27
C GLY A 72 -0.06 1.40 -7.81
N ARG A 73 -0.94 0.89 -8.70
CA ARG A 73 -1.82 -0.23 -8.40
C ARG A 73 -1.05 -1.54 -8.27
N GLN A 74 -0.06 -1.79 -9.15
CA GLN A 74 0.82 -2.96 -9.02
C GLN A 74 1.58 -2.95 -7.69
N HIS A 75 2.12 -1.79 -7.28
CA HIS A 75 2.82 -1.65 -6.00
C HIS A 75 1.90 -1.93 -4.81
N PHE A 76 0.67 -1.42 -4.86
CA PHE A 76 -0.32 -1.68 -3.82
C PHE A 76 -0.67 -3.17 -3.75
N THR A 77 -0.88 -3.82 -4.91
CA THR A 77 -1.11 -5.26 -4.99
C THR A 77 0.03 -6.06 -4.37
N ILE A 78 1.29 -5.74 -4.72
CA ILE A 78 2.46 -6.42 -4.15
C ILE A 78 2.48 -6.30 -2.62
N ALA A 79 2.28 -5.10 -2.09
CA ALA A 79 2.28 -4.86 -0.64
C ALA A 79 1.12 -5.57 0.07
N HIS A 80 -0.05 -5.65 -0.56
CA HIS A 80 -1.20 -6.40 -0.11
C HIS A 80 -0.90 -7.92 -0.03
N GLU A 81 -0.33 -8.49 -1.10
CA GLU A 81 0.04 -9.91 -1.14
C GLU A 81 1.15 -10.25 -0.13
N LEU A 82 2.03 -9.30 0.21
CA LEU A 82 3.02 -9.50 1.27
C LEU A 82 2.37 -9.69 2.64
N TYR A 83 1.21 -9.09 2.91
CA TYR A 83 0.45 -9.35 4.13
C TYR A 83 0.06 -10.84 4.22
N HIS A 84 -0.51 -11.38 3.16
CA HIS A 84 -0.92 -12.78 3.10
C HIS A 84 0.26 -13.76 3.20
N LEU A 85 1.41 -13.42 2.61
CA LEU A 85 2.59 -14.29 2.64
C LEU A 85 3.32 -14.30 3.99
N TYR A 86 3.28 -13.19 4.74
CA TYR A 86 4.17 -13.00 5.91
C TYR A 86 3.47 -12.69 7.22
N ILE A 87 2.28 -12.11 7.17
CA ILE A 87 1.57 -11.62 8.37
C ILE A 87 0.36 -12.49 8.70
N GLU A 88 -0.39 -12.93 7.68
CA GLU A 88 -1.56 -13.76 7.88
C GLU A 88 -1.17 -15.13 8.45
N SER A 89 -1.84 -15.54 9.55
CA SER A 89 -1.51 -16.77 10.27
C SER A 89 -1.88 -18.05 9.49
N LYS A 90 -2.89 -17.99 8.64
CA LYS A 90 -3.40 -19.12 7.84
C LYS A 90 -3.72 -18.65 6.42
N PRO A 91 -2.71 -18.41 5.59
CA PRO A 91 -2.94 -17.96 4.24
C PRO A 91 -3.69 -19.03 3.43
N THR A 92 -4.82 -18.65 2.85
CA THR A 92 -5.57 -19.46 1.89
C THR A 92 -5.37 -18.90 0.50
N PRO A 93 -5.21 -19.75 -0.53
CA PRO A 93 -5.14 -19.25 -1.90
C PRO A 93 -6.43 -18.52 -2.27
N HIS A 94 -6.34 -17.25 -2.57
CA HIS A 94 -7.48 -16.46 -3.01
C HIS A 94 -7.07 -15.44 -4.07
N LYS A 95 -8.06 -14.99 -4.84
CA LYS A 95 -7.86 -13.94 -5.83
C LYS A 95 -8.01 -12.61 -5.12
N CYS A 96 -6.98 -11.79 -5.19
CA CYS A 96 -7.04 -10.45 -4.65
C CYS A 96 -7.47 -9.44 -5.70
N ASN A 97 -8.38 -8.58 -5.31
CA ASN A 97 -8.71 -7.34 -5.99
C ASN A 97 -8.62 -6.19 -4.97
N PRO A 98 -7.41 -5.77 -4.60
CA PRO A 98 -7.19 -4.71 -3.62
C PRO A 98 -7.99 -3.45 -3.99
N CYS A 99 -8.45 -2.74 -2.98
CA CYS A 99 -9.28 -1.53 -3.12
C CYS A 99 -10.71 -1.80 -3.65
N SER A 100 -11.17 -3.05 -3.66
CA SER A 100 -12.54 -3.39 -4.06
C SER A 100 -13.60 -3.07 -2.98
N GLY A 101 -13.17 -2.58 -1.80
CA GLY A 101 -14.06 -2.34 -0.67
C GLY A 101 -14.58 -3.63 -0.04
N SER A 102 -13.76 -4.67 -0.01
CA SER A 102 -14.10 -5.95 0.60
C SER A 102 -14.61 -5.79 2.03
N LYS A 103 -15.63 -6.54 2.39
CA LYS A 103 -16.14 -6.62 3.78
C LYS A 103 -15.39 -7.66 4.61
N ASP A 104 -14.51 -8.46 3.98
CA ASP A 104 -13.69 -9.44 4.69
C ASP A 104 -12.65 -8.72 5.58
N PRO A 105 -12.63 -8.98 6.88
CA PRO A 105 -11.68 -8.37 7.80
C PRO A 105 -10.22 -8.66 7.48
N VAL A 106 -9.91 -9.80 6.86
CA VAL A 106 -8.56 -10.18 6.45
C VAL A 106 -8.10 -9.29 5.29
N GLU A 107 -8.95 -9.12 4.27
CA GLU A 107 -8.70 -8.23 3.14
C GLU A 107 -8.55 -6.77 3.58
N GLN A 108 -9.39 -6.32 4.52
CA GLN A 108 -9.27 -4.98 5.10
C GLN A 108 -7.95 -4.79 5.85
N SER A 109 -7.47 -5.84 6.54
CA SER A 109 -6.17 -5.82 7.22
C SER A 109 -5.03 -5.77 6.22
N ALA A 110 -5.11 -6.53 5.12
CA ALA A 110 -4.14 -6.52 4.04
C ALA A 110 -4.08 -5.16 3.33
N ASP A 111 -5.22 -4.53 3.05
CA ASP A 111 -5.29 -3.18 2.47
C ASP A 111 -4.67 -2.13 3.42
N MET A 112 -4.96 -2.22 4.72
CA MET A 112 -4.38 -1.32 5.72
C MET A 112 -2.88 -1.53 5.86
N PHE A 113 -2.40 -2.77 5.89
CA PHE A 113 -0.99 -3.12 5.90
C PHE A 113 -0.28 -2.57 4.66
N ALA A 114 -0.82 -2.81 3.47
CA ALA A 114 -0.26 -2.32 2.21
C ALA A 114 -0.11 -0.79 2.20
N SER A 115 -1.16 -0.10 2.61
CA SER A 115 -1.18 1.36 2.72
C SER A 115 -0.12 1.87 3.68
N SER A 116 -0.01 1.26 4.87
CA SER A 116 0.97 1.64 5.90
C SER A 116 2.39 1.28 5.50
N LEU A 117 2.59 0.11 4.88
CA LEU A 117 3.89 -0.35 4.41
C LEU A 117 4.47 0.58 3.34
N LEU A 118 3.66 0.98 2.36
CA LEU A 118 4.10 1.84 1.26
C LEU A 118 4.28 3.30 1.69
N MET A 119 3.41 3.79 2.59
CA MET A 119 3.33 5.19 2.99
C MET A 119 3.35 5.32 4.52
N PRO A 120 4.51 5.12 5.16
CA PRO A 120 4.61 5.27 6.61
C PRO A 120 4.27 6.69 7.05
N GLU A 121 3.56 6.82 8.16
CA GLU A 121 3.12 8.13 8.68
C GLU A 121 4.30 9.07 8.93
N THR A 122 5.41 8.54 9.46
CA THR A 122 6.65 9.30 9.65
C THR A 122 7.18 9.89 8.35
N GLY A 123 7.17 9.13 7.25
CA GLY A 123 7.60 9.59 5.93
C GLY A 123 6.66 10.66 5.35
N LEU A 124 5.36 10.48 5.51
CA LEU A 124 4.38 11.50 5.11
C LEU A 124 4.61 12.81 5.87
N CYS A 125 4.76 12.75 7.20
CA CYS A 125 4.99 13.94 8.02
C CYS A 125 6.32 14.65 7.69
N GLN A 126 7.37 13.93 7.29
CA GLN A 126 8.65 14.53 6.89
C GLN A 126 8.58 15.24 5.53
N LEU A 127 7.74 14.78 4.62
CA LEU A 127 7.67 15.29 3.25
C LEU A 127 6.63 16.37 3.03
N ILE A 128 5.61 16.44 3.90
CA ILE A 128 4.56 17.45 3.83
C ILE A 128 5.03 18.73 4.53
N PRO A 129 4.87 19.91 3.91
CA PRO A 129 5.22 21.19 4.53
C PRO A 129 4.48 21.41 5.86
N GLU A 130 5.16 21.99 6.84
CA GLU A 130 4.62 22.18 8.20
C GLU A 130 3.32 23.00 8.24
N ASN A 131 3.20 24.03 7.39
CA ASN A 131 2.00 24.83 7.26
C ASN A 131 0.80 24.00 6.75
N GLU A 132 1.03 23.03 5.83
CA GLU A 132 -0.01 22.15 5.31
C GLU A 132 -0.42 21.12 6.37
N LEU A 133 0.55 20.60 7.16
CA LEU A 133 0.26 19.70 8.29
C LEU A 133 -0.61 20.40 9.36
N LYS A 134 -0.25 21.62 9.75
CA LYS A 134 -0.99 22.38 10.77
C LYS A 134 -2.44 22.69 10.35
N THR A 135 -2.64 23.01 9.09
CA THR A 135 -3.95 23.38 8.57
C THR A 135 -4.76 22.19 8.04
N LYS A 136 -4.14 21.02 7.89
CA LYS A 136 -4.71 19.82 7.21
C LYS A 136 -5.24 20.12 5.81
N LYS A 137 -4.60 21.10 5.14
CA LYS A 137 -4.88 21.50 3.77
C LYS A 137 -3.66 21.20 2.92
N ILE A 138 -3.64 20.00 2.35
CA ILE A 138 -2.54 19.54 1.50
C ILE A 138 -2.79 20.02 0.07
N SER A 139 -1.80 20.68 -0.53
CA SER A 139 -1.88 21.17 -1.91
C SER A 139 -1.76 20.04 -2.92
N LEU A 140 -2.31 20.24 -4.13
CA LEU A 140 -2.14 19.30 -5.24
C LEU A 140 -0.66 19.04 -5.55
N ALA A 141 0.19 20.08 -5.47
CA ALA A 141 1.63 19.94 -5.69
C ALA A 141 2.28 18.97 -4.69
N THR A 142 1.90 19.07 -3.42
CA THR A 142 2.37 18.14 -2.38
C THR A 142 1.82 16.72 -2.63
N VAL A 143 0.55 16.57 -3.01
CA VAL A 143 -0.03 15.28 -3.37
C VAL A 143 0.75 14.63 -4.51
N LEU A 144 1.01 15.35 -5.60
CA LEU A 144 1.76 14.84 -6.76
C LEU A 144 3.20 14.43 -6.37
N LYS A 145 3.86 15.23 -5.54
CA LYS A 145 5.20 14.90 -5.00
C LYS A 145 5.17 13.57 -4.22
N LEU A 146 4.18 13.39 -3.35
CA LEU A 146 4.04 12.17 -2.54
C LEU A 146 3.67 10.95 -3.38
N GLU A 147 2.75 11.09 -4.36
CA GLU A 147 2.42 10.02 -5.33
C GLU A 147 3.67 9.52 -6.03
N HIS A 148 4.50 10.44 -6.51
CA HIS A 148 5.72 10.11 -7.21
C HIS A 148 6.75 9.46 -6.28
N TYR A 149 6.98 10.05 -5.12
CA TYR A 149 7.97 9.57 -4.14
C TYR A 149 7.68 8.15 -3.67
N PHE A 150 6.42 7.88 -3.26
CA PHE A 150 6.02 6.56 -2.78
C PHE A 150 5.60 5.60 -3.91
N SER A 151 5.54 6.08 -5.15
CA SER A 151 5.09 5.32 -6.32
C SER A 151 3.73 4.63 -6.11
N VAL A 152 2.76 5.40 -5.62
CA VAL A 152 1.39 4.97 -5.33
C VAL A 152 0.37 5.73 -6.18
N SER A 153 -0.87 5.22 -6.24
CA SER A 153 -1.96 5.94 -6.90
C SER A 153 -2.48 7.07 -6.01
N ARG A 154 -3.06 8.11 -6.63
CA ARG A 154 -3.73 9.21 -5.93
C ARG A 154 -4.77 8.71 -4.94
N SER A 155 -5.63 7.79 -5.37
CA SER A 155 -6.65 7.23 -4.50
C SER A 155 -6.08 6.60 -3.25
N ALA A 156 -5.03 5.76 -3.39
CA ALA A 156 -4.38 5.11 -2.25
C ALA A 156 -3.74 6.15 -1.30
N LEU A 157 -3.06 7.16 -1.84
CA LEU A 157 -2.45 8.23 -1.05
C LEU A 157 -3.50 9.04 -0.29
N LEU A 158 -4.56 9.49 -0.95
CA LEU A 158 -5.61 10.29 -0.34
C LEU A 158 -6.34 9.52 0.78
N TYR A 159 -6.60 8.23 0.59
CA TYR A 159 -7.13 7.36 1.65
C TYR A 159 -6.16 7.24 2.82
N ARG A 160 -4.87 7.08 2.56
CA ARG A 160 -3.85 7.01 3.62
C ARG A 160 -3.79 8.31 4.43
N LEU A 161 -3.73 9.46 3.77
CA LEU A 161 -3.72 10.77 4.42
C LEU A 161 -4.96 11.01 5.29
N LEU A 162 -6.14 10.57 4.82
CA LEU A 162 -7.37 10.59 5.61
C LEU A 162 -7.25 9.69 6.85
N ASN A 163 -6.81 8.45 6.68
CA ASN A 163 -6.73 7.45 7.76
C ASN A 163 -5.72 7.81 8.86
N VAL A 164 -4.66 8.54 8.51
CA VAL A 164 -3.70 9.05 9.51
C VAL A 164 -4.09 10.44 10.06
N GLY A 165 -5.21 10.99 9.60
CA GLY A 165 -5.74 12.26 10.10
C GLY A 165 -5.03 13.51 9.59
N LEU A 166 -4.25 13.38 8.52
CA LEU A 166 -3.54 14.49 7.86
C LEU A 166 -4.39 15.22 6.81
N LEU A 167 -5.54 14.66 6.45
CA LEU A 167 -6.46 15.21 5.46
C LEU A 167 -7.90 15.06 5.95
N THR A 168 -8.77 16.01 5.62
CA THR A 168 -10.21 15.90 5.84
C THR A 168 -10.91 15.18 4.70
N ASN A 169 -12.11 14.61 4.95
CA ASN A 169 -12.85 13.95 3.87
C ASN A 169 -13.27 14.92 2.75
N ALA A 170 -13.62 16.16 3.09
CA ALA A 170 -13.95 17.18 2.09
C ALA A 170 -12.75 17.51 1.19
N ALA A 171 -11.55 17.68 1.78
CA ALA A 171 -10.32 17.92 1.02
C ALA A 171 -9.93 16.70 0.17
N ARG A 172 -10.16 15.47 0.68
CA ARG A 172 -9.94 14.24 -0.08
C ARG A 172 -10.78 14.21 -1.36
N LEU A 173 -12.07 14.52 -1.26
CA LEU A 173 -12.98 14.53 -2.41
C LEU A 173 -12.55 15.58 -3.44
N ALA A 174 -12.23 16.80 -3.01
CA ALA A 174 -11.76 17.87 -3.89
C ALA A 174 -10.50 17.46 -4.66
N LEU A 175 -9.50 16.89 -3.98
CA LEU A 175 -8.23 16.46 -4.59
C LEU A 175 -8.36 15.22 -5.49
N ALA A 176 -9.38 14.37 -5.28
CA ALA A 176 -9.60 13.19 -6.10
C ALA A 176 -10.02 13.56 -7.52
N ASP A 177 -10.81 14.63 -7.68
CA ASP A 177 -11.37 15.08 -8.96
C ASP A 177 -10.50 16.16 -9.64
N GLU A 178 -9.43 16.61 -8.99
CA GLU A 178 -8.60 17.70 -9.51
C GLU A 178 -7.72 17.22 -10.68
N PRO A 179 -7.93 17.76 -11.91
CA PRO A 179 -7.18 17.32 -13.08
C PRO A 179 -5.72 17.75 -12.99
N VAL A 180 -4.80 16.85 -13.34
CA VAL A 180 -3.41 17.22 -13.58
C VAL A 180 -3.35 17.95 -14.93
N LYS A 181 -3.20 19.27 -14.89
CA LYS A 181 -2.89 20.04 -16.11
C LYS A 181 -1.45 19.72 -16.50
N HIS A 182 -1.28 19.08 -17.64
CA HIS A 182 0.01 18.88 -18.29
C HIS A 182 0.52 20.16 -18.92
#